data_44d8a71bde137cf42b08130059596f07
#
_entry.id   44d8a71bde137cf42b08130059596f07
#
_cell.length_a   1.000
_cell.length_b   1.000
_cell.length_c   1.000
_cell.angle_alpha   90.00
_cell.angle_beta   90.00
_cell.angle_gamma   90.00
#
_symmetry.space_group_name_H-M   'P 1'
#
loop_
_entity.id
_entity.type
_entity.pdbx_description
1 polymer ?
#
loop_
_entity_poly.entity_id
_entity_poly.type
_entity_poly.pdbx_seq_one_letter_code
_entity_poly.pdbx_strand_id
1 'polypeptide(L)'
;NPKARPGSRFSASVNMSSSGYDKTNSYSVAEHVSTQRQSSISYSKVWEGSPFNFSASMNHSQNVRNKTVSLNLPKINFNMSRIYPLKGKSPGPKKWYQELQFQYSAALDNQIGTYDSLLFTKHVWNNMRSGFRHEAPLSLQLRPFRNFSISPQVTYRGVLYTQKYEK
;
A
#
# COMPACT_ATOMS: atom_id res chain seq x y z
N ASN A 1 -7.28 -12.65 17.95
CA ASN A 1 -8.20 -12.14 18.97
C ASN A 1 -8.43 -10.64 18.74
N PRO A 2 -9.57 -10.22 18.19
CA PRO A 2 -9.84 -8.81 17.87
C PRO A 2 -9.88 -7.89 19.11
N LYS A 3 -10.05 -8.44 20.30
CA LYS A 3 -10.05 -7.68 21.55
C LYS A 3 -8.63 -7.33 22.07
N ALA A 4 -7.59 -8.03 21.59
CA ALA A 4 -6.25 -7.87 22.13
C ALA A 4 -5.53 -6.60 21.64
N ARG A 5 -5.86 -6.09 20.46
CA ARG A 5 -5.23 -4.89 19.87
C ARG A 5 -6.22 -4.14 18.99
N PRO A 6 -7.04 -3.25 19.55
CA PRO A 6 -8.00 -2.47 18.78
C PRO A 6 -7.29 -1.70 17.65
N GLY A 7 -7.95 -1.62 16.49
CA GLY A 7 -7.41 -0.95 15.32
C GLY A 7 -6.27 -1.68 14.61
N SER A 8 -5.86 -2.88 15.03
CA SER A 8 -4.84 -3.68 14.36
C SER A 8 -5.44 -4.94 13.72
N ARG A 9 -5.08 -5.22 12.48
CA ARG A 9 -5.48 -6.45 11.75
C ARG A 9 -4.25 -7.09 11.13
N PHE A 10 -4.08 -8.37 11.37
CA PHE A 10 -3.08 -9.20 10.69
C PHE A 10 -3.79 -10.34 9.95
N SER A 11 -3.35 -10.61 8.72
CA SER A 11 -3.85 -11.70 7.89
C SER A 11 -2.68 -12.33 7.14
N ALA A 12 -2.63 -13.64 7.11
CA ALA A 12 -1.63 -14.38 6.36
C ALA A 12 -2.28 -15.61 5.70
N SER A 13 -1.97 -15.79 4.42
CA SER A 13 -2.32 -16.99 3.64
C SER A 13 -1.10 -17.36 2.82
N VAL A 14 -0.54 -18.54 3.06
CA VAL A 14 0.68 -18.98 2.39
C VAL A 14 0.39 -20.24 1.59
N ASN A 15 0.61 -20.18 0.28
CA ASN A 15 0.52 -21.29 -0.64
C ASN A 15 1.72 -21.22 -1.61
N MET A 16 2.75 -22.02 -1.33
CA MET A 16 3.98 -22.07 -2.11
C MET A 16 4.33 -23.53 -2.36
N SER A 17 4.70 -23.84 -3.59
CA SER A 17 5.24 -25.16 -3.94
C SER A 17 6.30 -25.01 -5.02
N SER A 18 7.24 -25.96 -5.10
CA SER A 18 8.17 -26.02 -6.22
C SER A 18 7.49 -26.67 -7.44
N SER A 19 7.94 -26.30 -8.64
CA SER A 19 7.40 -26.83 -9.89
C SER A 19 7.54 -28.36 -10.06
N GLY A 20 8.43 -28.98 -9.31
CA GLY A 20 8.64 -30.43 -9.30
C GLY A 20 7.80 -31.17 -8.24
N TYR A 21 7.52 -30.51 -7.09
CA TYR A 21 6.84 -31.12 -5.96
C TYR A 21 5.40 -31.54 -6.28
N ASP A 22 4.65 -30.67 -6.93
CA ASP A 22 3.23 -30.91 -7.24
C ASP A 22 3.04 -32.05 -8.24
N LYS A 23 3.99 -32.24 -9.16
CA LYS A 23 3.96 -33.34 -10.14
C LYS A 23 4.15 -34.70 -9.50
N THR A 24 4.89 -34.75 -8.39
CA THR A 24 5.29 -36.03 -7.75
C THR A 24 4.43 -36.36 -6.53
N ASN A 25 3.85 -35.34 -5.85
CA ASN A 25 3.24 -35.52 -4.53
C ASN A 25 1.80 -35.01 -4.41
N SER A 26 1.17 -34.51 -5.49
CA SER A 26 -0.22 -34.08 -5.36
C SER A 26 -1.19 -35.26 -5.41
N TYR A 27 -2.02 -35.35 -4.37
CA TYR A 27 -3.05 -36.40 -4.20
C TYR A 27 -4.38 -36.04 -4.83
N SER A 28 -4.58 -34.78 -5.27
CA SER A 28 -5.81 -34.34 -5.91
C SER A 28 -5.56 -33.88 -7.34
N VAL A 29 -6.50 -34.20 -8.24
CA VAL A 29 -6.49 -33.75 -9.64
C VAL A 29 -6.49 -32.22 -9.72
N ALA A 30 -7.21 -31.55 -8.82
CA ALA A 30 -7.32 -30.09 -8.76
C ALA A 30 -5.97 -29.43 -8.45
N GLU A 31 -5.20 -30.00 -7.53
CA GLU A 31 -3.84 -29.51 -7.22
C GLU A 31 -2.85 -29.78 -8.36
N HIS A 32 -2.97 -30.96 -8.97
CA HIS A 32 -2.11 -31.33 -10.09
C HIS A 32 -2.30 -30.43 -11.32
N VAL A 33 -3.52 -29.97 -11.56
CA VAL A 33 -3.87 -29.08 -12.69
C VAL A 33 -3.69 -27.59 -12.33
N SER A 34 -3.60 -27.24 -11.07
CA SER A 34 -3.46 -25.86 -10.63
C SER A 34 -2.10 -25.28 -11.06
N THR A 35 -2.12 -24.29 -11.94
CA THR A 35 -0.93 -23.65 -12.49
C THR A 35 -0.49 -22.40 -11.71
N GLN A 36 -1.31 -21.90 -10.80
CA GLN A 36 -1.05 -20.67 -10.03
C GLN A 36 -1.04 -20.93 -8.54
N ARG A 37 -0.03 -20.39 -7.86
CA ARG A 37 0.11 -20.36 -6.41
C ARG A 37 0.17 -18.90 -5.97
N GLN A 38 -0.60 -18.56 -4.94
CA GLN A 38 -0.63 -17.20 -4.40
C GLN A 38 -0.50 -17.24 -2.89
N SER A 39 0.34 -16.35 -2.37
CA SER A 39 0.51 -16.15 -0.95
C SER A 39 0.39 -14.67 -0.64
N SER A 40 -0.21 -14.33 0.47
CA SER A 40 -0.32 -12.96 0.92
C SER A 40 -0.17 -12.86 2.43
N ILE A 41 0.55 -11.85 2.86
CA ILE A 41 0.66 -11.46 4.25
C ILE A 41 0.31 -9.98 4.31
N SER A 42 -0.57 -9.59 5.21
CA SER A 42 -0.95 -8.20 5.38
C SER A 42 -1.08 -7.82 6.85
N TYR A 43 -0.66 -6.61 7.13
CA TYR A 43 -0.84 -5.97 8.42
C TYR A 43 -1.41 -4.58 8.21
N SER A 44 -2.41 -4.21 8.99
CA SER A 44 -2.96 -2.86 8.99
C SER A 44 -3.16 -2.37 10.41
N LYS A 45 -2.92 -1.08 10.60
CA LYS A 45 -3.11 -0.37 11.86
C LYS A 45 -3.84 0.93 11.62
N VAL A 46 -4.93 1.10 12.34
CA VAL A 46 -5.66 2.36 12.47
C VAL A 46 -5.51 2.82 13.91
N TRP A 47 -5.04 4.03 14.12
CA TRP A 47 -4.95 4.60 15.46
C TRP A 47 -6.27 5.31 15.77
N GLU A 48 -7.05 4.71 16.64
CA GLU A 48 -8.33 5.27 17.09
C GLU A 48 -8.12 6.66 17.74
N GLY A 49 -8.98 7.61 17.38
CA GLY A 49 -8.84 9.01 17.83
C GLY A 49 -7.72 9.80 17.15
N SER A 50 -7.00 9.20 16.23
CA SER A 50 -5.89 9.80 15.47
C SER A 50 -6.18 9.72 13.98
N PRO A 51 -5.68 10.68 13.17
CA PRO A 51 -5.90 10.68 11.73
C PRO A 51 -5.03 9.67 10.96
N PHE A 52 -4.21 8.87 11.63
CA PHE A 52 -3.21 8.03 11.00
C PHE A 52 -3.70 6.61 10.70
N ASN A 53 -3.38 6.13 9.49
CA ASN A 53 -3.59 4.77 9.05
C ASN A 53 -2.30 4.24 8.41
N PHE A 54 -1.97 3.02 8.73
CA PHE A 54 -0.81 2.32 8.18
C PHE A 54 -1.25 0.96 7.65
N SER A 55 -0.72 0.55 6.50
CA SER A 55 -0.82 -0.82 6.02
C SER A 55 0.47 -1.27 5.36
N ALA A 56 0.84 -2.51 5.62
CA ALA A 56 1.94 -3.19 4.96
C ALA A 56 1.44 -4.54 4.42
N SER A 57 1.84 -4.89 3.22
CA SER A 57 1.50 -6.19 2.63
C SER A 57 2.67 -6.76 1.84
N MET A 58 2.70 -8.07 1.76
CA MET A 58 3.60 -8.86 0.96
C MET A 58 2.76 -9.83 0.14
N ASN A 59 2.98 -9.87 -1.16
CA ASN A 59 2.27 -10.76 -2.06
C ASN A 59 3.26 -11.55 -2.89
N HIS A 60 2.99 -12.83 -3.02
CA HIS A 60 3.70 -13.76 -3.86
C HIS A 60 2.70 -14.38 -4.85
N SER A 61 3.05 -14.40 -6.12
CA SER A 61 2.33 -15.10 -7.17
C SER A 61 3.30 -15.91 -8.00
N GLN A 62 3.07 -17.19 -8.11
CA GLN A 62 3.90 -18.13 -8.86
C GLN A 62 3.07 -18.81 -9.94
N ASN A 63 3.58 -18.82 -11.15
CA ASN A 63 3.05 -19.64 -12.23
C ASN A 63 3.95 -20.87 -12.41
N VAL A 64 3.45 -22.03 -11.98
CA VAL A 64 4.20 -23.29 -11.97
C VAL A 64 4.50 -23.78 -13.41
N ARG A 65 3.60 -23.48 -14.35
CA ARG A 65 3.77 -23.89 -15.76
C ARG A 65 4.91 -23.15 -16.44
N ASN A 66 4.97 -21.82 -16.25
CA ASN A 66 5.97 -20.96 -16.87
C ASN A 66 7.20 -20.77 -15.96
N LYS A 67 7.20 -21.35 -14.76
CA LYS A 67 8.26 -21.21 -13.74
C LYS A 67 8.58 -19.76 -13.41
N THR A 68 7.58 -18.88 -13.47
CA THR A 68 7.73 -17.45 -13.18
C THR A 68 7.16 -17.12 -11.81
N VAL A 69 7.84 -16.23 -11.11
CA VAL A 69 7.44 -15.74 -9.78
C VAL A 69 7.40 -14.22 -9.81
N SER A 70 6.31 -13.68 -9.28
CA SER A 70 6.15 -12.25 -9.03
C SER A 70 6.00 -12.01 -7.53
N LEU A 71 6.82 -11.12 -7.00
CA LEU A 71 6.82 -10.74 -5.60
C LEU A 71 6.59 -9.24 -5.47
N ASN A 72 5.69 -8.84 -4.57
CA ASN A 72 5.56 -7.46 -4.10
C ASN A 72 5.97 -7.44 -2.62
N LEU A 73 7.17 -6.97 -2.31
CA LEU A 73 7.85 -7.11 -1.02
C LEU A 73 8.68 -5.87 -0.65
N PRO A 74 8.33 -5.10 0.36
CA PRO A 74 6.99 -4.86 0.90
C PRO A 74 6.24 -3.82 0.07
N LYS A 75 4.92 -3.88 0.13
CA LYS A 75 4.06 -2.76 -0.25
C LYS A 75 3.58 -2.07 1.02
N ILE A 76 3.91 -0.79 1.20
CA ILE A 76 3.61 -0.02 2.40
C ILE A 76 2.74 1.17 2.00
N ASN A 77 1.67 1.42 2.75
CA ASN A 77 0.88 2.64 2.63
C ASN A 77 0.75 3.30 4.00
N PHE A 78 0.98 4.58 4.01
CA PHE A 78 0.75 5.45 5.16
C PHE A 78 -0.19 6.57 4.74
N ASN A 79 -1.28 6.76 5.47
CA ASN A 79 -2.24 7.80 5.20
C ASN A 79 -2.55 8.57 6.47
N MET A 80 -2.57 9.88 6.35
CA MET A 80 -3.10 10.81 7.33
C MET A 80 -4.41 11.36 6.79
N SER A 81 -5.51 11.04 7.45
CA SER A 81 -6.83 11.57 7.14
C SER A 81 -6.85 13.09 7.30
N ARG A 82 -7.84 13.72 6.71
CA ARG A 82 -8.01 15.17 6.75
C ARG A 82 -7.95 15.73 8.17
N ILE A 83 -7.08 16.69 8.38
CA ILE A 83 -6.97 17.48 9.60
C ILE A 83 -7.17 18.96 9.32
N TYR A 84 -7.52 19.70 10.35
CA TYR A 84 -7.65 21.15 10.32
C TYR A 84 -6.61 21.75 11.27
N PRO A 85 -5.37 21.97 10.81
CA PRO A 85 -4.25 22.32 11.68
C PRO A 85 -4.44 23.67 12.39
N LEU A 86 -5.23 24.56 11.81
CA LEU A 86 -5.48 25.91 12.33
C LEU A 86 -6.86 26.06 12.97
N LYS A 87 -7.57 24.95 13.23
CA LYS A 87 -8.87 24.98 13.90
C LYS A 87 -8.70 25.41 15.36
N GLY A 88 -9.15 26.63 15.66
CA GLY A 88 -9.16 27.15 17.03
C GLY A 88 -10.09 26.37 17.94
N LYS A 89 -9.76 26.33 19.24
CA LYS A 89 -10.61 25.74 20.29
C LYS A 89 -11.67 26.70 20.80
N SER A 90 -11.59 28.00 20.46
CA SER A 90 -12.47 29.02 20.99
C SER A 90 -13.85 29.00 20.31
N PRO A 91 -14.94 29.13 21.09
CA PRO A 91 -16.30 29.34 20.58
C PRO A 91 -16.43 30.78 20.05
N GLY A 92 -16.18 30.97 18.78
CA GLY A 92 -16.26 32.27 18.11
C GLY A 92 -16.53 32.10 16.60
N PRO A 93 -16.80 33.22 15.87
CA PRO A 93 -16.99 33.15 14.45
C PRO A 93 -15.74 32.54 13.79
N LYS A 94 -15.94 31.51 12.97
CA LYS A 94 -14.85 30.82 12.29
C LYS A 94 -14.11 31.76 11.35
N LYS A 95 -12.79 31.87 11.54
CA LYS A 95 -11.93 32.62 10.65
C LYS A 95 -11.62 31.79 9.40
N TRP A 96 -11.43 32.42 8.27
CA TRP A 96 -11.24 31.75 6.98
C TRP A 96 -10.09 30.72 6.97
N TYR A 97 -8.99 30.99 7.68
CA TYR A 97 -7.83 30.09 7.76
C TYR A 97 -8.09 28.82 8.60
N GLN A 98 -9.12 28.82 9.46
CA GLN A 98 -9.49 27.66 10.28
C GLN A 98 -10.14 26.55 9.45
N GLU A 99 -10.60 26.87 8.26
CA GLU A 99 -11.13 25.92 7.27
C GLU A 99 -10.01 25.30 6.39
N LEU A 100 -8.71 25.62 6.70
CA LEU A 100 -7.58 25.01 6.02
C LEU A 100 -7.54 23.51 6.34
N GLN A 101 -7.51 22.71 5.31
CA GLN A 101 -7.53 21.26 5.37
C GLN A 101 -6.21 20.72 4.86
N PHE A 102 -5.63 19.80 5.57
CA PHE A 102 -4.40 19.12 5.18
C PHE A 102 -4.59 17.60 5.24
N GLN A 103 -4.09 16.91 4.25
CA GLN A 103 -4.01 15.45 4.19
C GLN A 103 -2.59 15.05 3.79
N TYR A 104 -2.23 13.82 4.07
CA TYR A 104 -0.97 13.27 3.59
C TYR A 104 -1.15 11.79 3.25
N SER A 105 -0.57 11.37 2.14
CA SER A 105 -0.47 9.97 1.78
C SER A 105 0.93 9.63 1.28
N ALA A 106 1.42 8.48 1.66
CA ALA A 106 2.68 7.93 1.17
C ALA A 106 2.50 6.45 0.83
N ALA A 107 3.08 6.03 -0.28
CA ALA A 107 3.07 4.65 -0.74
C ALA A 107 4.46 4.24 -1.20
N LEU A 108 4.93 3.11 -0.68
CA LEU A 108 6.12 2.40 -1.14
C LEU A 108 5.66 1.11 -1.81
N ASP A 109 6.09 0.87 -3.02
CA ASP A 109 5.80 -0.35 -3.77
C ASP A 109 7.12 -0.93 -4.29
N ASN A 110 7.39 -2.19 -3.94
CA ASN A 110 8.55 -2.93 -4.40
C ASN A 110 8.06 -4.15 -5.17
N GLN A 111 8.46 -4.26 -6.42
CA GLN A 111 8.07 -5.34 -7.30
C GLN A 111 9.30 -6.07 -7.83
N ILE A 112 9.24 -7.40 -7.79
CA ILE A 112 10.25 -8.30 -8.32
C ILE A 112 9.55 -9.30 -9.24
N GLY A 113 10.01 -9.39 -10.48
CA GLY A 113 9.66 -10.47 -11.40
C GLY A 113 10.88 -11.33 -11.65
N THR A 114 10.77 -12.64 -11.42
CA THR A 114 11.90 -13.58 -11.60
C THR A 114 11.42 -14.98 -11.96
N TYR A 115 12.36 -15.86 -12.23
CA TYR A 115 12.09 -17.29 -12.39
C TYR A 115 12.24 -18.02 -11.03
N ASP A 116 11.52 -19.12 -10.87
CA ASP A 116 11.51 -19.95 -9.66
C ASP A 116 12.94 -20.35 -9.21
N SER A 117 13.78 -20.73 -10.18
CA SER A 117 15.19 -21.13 -9.94
C SER A 117 16.09 -20.01 -9.42
N LEU A 118 15.71 -18.74 -9.60
CA LEU A 118 16.50 -17.57 -9.23
C LEU A 118 15.99 -16.89 -7.96
N LEU A 119 14.92 -17.37 -7.35
CA LEU A 119 14.18 -16.70 -6.30
C LEU A 119 15.04 -16.28 -5.08
N PHE A 120 16.05 -17.03 -4.74
CA PHE A 120 16.94 -16.79 -3.57
C PHE A 120 18.35 -16.32 -3.94
N THR A 121 18.55 -15.89 -5.19
CA THR A 121 19.85 -15.41 -5.66
C THR A 121 19.99 -13.89 -5.52
N LYS A 122 21.23 -13.38 -5.50
CA LYS A 122 21.51 -11.93 -5.51
C LYS A 122 20.89 -11.22 -6.73
N HIS A 123 20.67 -11.92 -7.81
CA HIS A 123 20.07 -11.40 -9.04
C HIS A 123 18.66 -10.84 -8.81
N VAL A 124 17.89 -11.45 -7.92
CA VAL A 124 16.53 -10.99 -7.56
C VAL A 124 16.56 -9.59 -6.98
N TRP A 125 17.49 -9.32 -6.08
CA TRP A 125 17.62 -8.02 -5.41
C TRP A 125 18.09 -6.91 -6.36
N ASN A 126 18.96 -7.24 -7.30
CA ASN A 126 19.45 -6.30 -8.31
C ASN A 126 18.37 -5.88 -9.31
N ASN A 127 17.37 -6.73 -9.53
CA ASN A 127 16.25 -6.47 -10.46
C ASN A 127 14.98 -5.97 -9.75
N MET A 128 15.07 -5.65 -8.47
CA MET A 128 13.96 -5.09 -7.72
C MET A 128 13.62 -3.68 -8.21
N ARG A 129 12.36 -3.47 -8.54
CA ARG A 129 11.82 -2.17 -8.90
C ARG A 129 11.15 -1.56 -7.69
N SER A 130 11.70 -0.47 -7.19
CA SER A 130 11.13 0.23 -6.04
C SER A 130 10.63 1.59 -6.47
N GLY A 131 9.41 1.91 -6.06
CA GLY A 131 8.79 3.21 -6.25
C GLY A 131 8.26 3.73 -4.93
N PHE A 132 8.63 4.95 -4.59
CA PHE A 132 8.06 5.70 -3.48
C PHE A 132 7.30 6.89 -4.01
N ARG A 133 6.04 7.02 -3.62
CA ARG A 133 5.18 8.15 -3.95
C ARG A 133 4.62 8.75 -2.67
N HIS A 134 4.63 10.07 -2.62
CA HIS A 134 3.93 10.78 -1.56
C HIS A 134 3.13 11.95 -2.13
N GLU A 135 2.07 12.30 -1.45
CA GLU A 135 1.14 13.35 -1.85
C GLU A 135 0.64 14.09 -0.62
N ALA A 136 0.66 15.42 -0.71
CA ALA A 136 0.22 16.31 0.36
C ALA A 136 -0.75 17.36 -0.22
N PRO A 137 -2.05 17.05 -0.33
CA PRO A 137 -3.06 18.02 -0.71
C PRO A 137 -3.34 18.99 0.43
N LEU A 138 -3.35 20.27 0.10
CA LEU A 138 -3.76 21.37 0.95
C LEU A 138 -4.98 22.00 0.31
N SER A 139 -6.09 22.09 1.00
CA SER A 139 -7.33 22.65 0.51
C SER A 139 -7.94 23.62 1.50
N LEU A 140 -8.59 24.63 0.99
CA LEU A 140 -9.26 25.64 1.80
C LEU A 140 -10.70 25.77 1.31
N GLN A 141 -11.66 25.79 2.21
CA GLN A 141 -13.05 26.03 1.87
C GLN A 141 -13.47 27.42 2.33
N LEU A 142 -13.80 28.28 1.38
CA LEU A 142 -14.23 29.65 1.63
C LEU A 142 -15.71 29.79 1.27
N ARG A 143 -16.48 30.44 2.12
CA ARG A 143 -17.88 30.82 1.86
C ARG A 143 -18.05 32.31 2.08
N PRO A 144 -17.60 33.15 1.13
CA PRO A 144 -17.69 34.60 1.27
C PRO A 144 -19.13 35.11 1.32
N PHE A 145 -20.07 34.39 0.69
CA PHE A 145 -21.49 34.70 0.70
C PHE A 145 -22.33 33.47 0.91
N ARG A 146 -23.59 33.63 1.34
CA ARG A 146 -24.51 32.53 1.71
C ARG A 146 -24.66 31.45 0.61
N ASN A 147 -24.64 31.88 -0.66
CA ASN A 147 -24.87 30.98 -1.81
C ASN A 147 -23.62 30.79 -2.67
N PHE A 148 -22.44 31.19 -2.20
CA PHE A 148 -21.20 31.11 -2.98
C PHE A 148 -20.09 30.45 -2.18
N SER A 149 -19.48 29.39 -2.73
CA SER A 149 -18.35 28.70 -2.12
C SER A 149 -17.19 28.60 -3.10
N ILE A 150 -15.98 28.84 -2.62
CA ILE A 150 -14.73 28.69 -3.34
C ILE A 150 -13.90 27.64 -2.59
N SER A 151 -13.35 26.66 -3.31
CA SER A 151 -12.53 25.61 -2.74
C SER A 151 -11.18 25.50 -3.45
N PRO A 152 -10.26 26.45 -3.24
CA PRO A 152 -8.91 26.35 -3.80
C PRO A 152 -8.18 25.15 -3.20
N GLN A 153 -7.44 24.45 -4.06
CA GLN A 153 -6.63 23.30 -3.66
C GLN A 153 -5.26 23.36 -4.31
N VAL A 154 -4.24 23.09 -3.54
CA VAL A 154 -2.87 22.88 -4.00
C VAL A 154 -2.42 21.49 -3.56
N THR A 155 -1.87 20.72 -4.49
CA THR A 155 -1.39 19.36 -4.20
C THR A 155 0.09 19.29 -4.51
N TYR A 156 0.89 19.00 -3.48
CA TYR A 156 2.28 18.62 -3.67
C TYR A 156 2.37 17.11 -3.88
N ARG A 157 3.07 16.68 -4.92
CA ARG A 157 3.30 15.27 -5.24
C ARG A 157 4.77 15.03 -5.53
N GLY A 158 5.37 14.08 -4.82
CA GLY A 158 6.72 13.59 -5.06
C GLY A 158 6.72 12.12 -5.43
N VAL A 159 7.60 11.75 -6.37
CA VAL A 159 7.78 10.36 -6.81
C VAL A 159 9.27 10.08 -6.93
N LEU A 160 9.72 8.98 -6.33
CA LEU A 160 11.08 8.49 -6.40
C LEU A 160 11.08 7.05 -6.93
N TYR A 161 11.92 6.79 -7.92
CA TYR A 161 12.11 5.46 -8.49
C TYR A 161 13.57 5.04 -8.39
N THR A 162 13.84 3.76 -8.11
CA THR A 162 15.20 3.22 -8.06
C THR A 162 15.75 2.84 -9.43
N GLN A 163 14.87 2.62 -10.42
CA GLN A 163 15.27 2.28 -11.79
C GLN A 163 14.60 3.24 -12.77
N LYS A 164 15.40 3.86 -13.63
CA LYS A 164 14.97 4.66 -14.76
C LYS A 164 15.06 3.80 -16.01
N TYR A 165 13.96 3.64 -16.75
CA TYR A 165 14.03 3.11 -18.10
C TYR A 165 14.49 4.22 -19.04
N GLU A 166 15.65 4.07 -19.64
CA GLU A 166 15.97 4.77 -20.88
C GLU A 166 15.29 4.02 -22.03
N LYS A 167 14.53 4.77 -22.82
CA LYS A 167 13.94 4.28 -24.08
C LYS A 167 14.99 4.32 -25.16
#